data_d93130a7e188bc552e4dd35eae1515f1
#
_entry.id   d93130a7e188bc552e4dd35eae1515f1
#
_cell.length_a   1.000
_cell.length_b   1.000
_cell.length_c   1.000
_cell.angle_alpha   90.00
_cell.angle_beta   90.00
_cell.angle_gamma   90.00
#
_symmetry.space_group_name_H-M   'P 1'
#
loop_
_entity.id
_entity.type
_entity.pdbx_description
1 polymer ?
#
loop_
_entity_poly.entity_id
_entity_poly.type
_entity_poly.pdbx_seq_one_letter_code
_entity_poly.pdbx_strand_id
1 'polypeptide(L)'
;MRALFVGVLLAAACGGSSVDCPNDLPQSCPSPIPSYKTDVAPIIQAHCLKCHAPGGQEASKDFTTYANVSAQKGPILTQFYSCRMPPEGEPRPTEPERLTFLGWLLCGSPNN
;
A
#
# COMPACT_ATOMS: atom_id res chain seq x y z
N MET A 1 -9.48 46.01 42.11
CA MET A 1 -9.09 45.65 40.73
C MET A 1 -8.83 44.15 40.67
N ARG A 2 -9.74 43.40 40.06
CA ARG A 2 -9.60 41.94 39.88
C ARG A 2 -9.10 41.69 38.48
N ALA A 3 -7.86 41.20 38.36
CA ALA A 3 -7.30 40.73 37.07
C ALA A 3 -7.84 39.35 36.74
N LEU A 4 -8.63 39.29 35.67
CA LEU A 4 -9.06 38.01 35.06
C LEU A 4 -7.91 37.48 34.19
N PHE A 5 -7.28 36.41 34.64
CA PHE A 5 -6.39 35.60 33.79
C PHE A 5 -7.24 34.74 32.88
N VAL A 6 -7.30 35.10 31.60
CA VAL A 6 -7.86 34.23 30.57
C VAL A 6 -6.76 33.24 30.19
N GLY A 7 -6.88 32.02 30.69
CA GLY A 7 -6.02 30.92 30.28
C GLY A 7 -6.37 30.47 28.87
N VAL A 8 -5.50 30.73 27.91
CA VAL A 8 -5.59 30.16 26.58
C VAL A 8 -5.17 28.70 26.67
N LEU A 9 -6.11 27.77 26.62
CA LEU A 9 -5.83 26.37 26.39
C LEU A 9 -5.37 26.21 24.94
N LEU A 10 -4.07 26.08 24.72
CA LEU A 10 -3.57 25.54 23.47
C LEU A 10 -3.93 24.04 23.44
N ALA A 11 -5.00 23.72 22.73
CA ALA A 11 -5.22 22.33 22.32
C ALA A 11 -4.11 21.95 21.34
N ALA A 12 -3.15 21.17 21.81
CA ALA A 12 -2.19 20.51 20.93
C ALA A 12 -2.99 19.48 20.10
N ALA A 13 -3.37 19.89 18.90
CA ALA A 13 -3.85 18.96 17.90
C ALA A 13 -2.69 18.00 17.59
N CYS A 14 -2.80 16.74 17.99
CA CYS A 14 -1.97 15.67 17.48
C CYS A 14 -2.30 15.51 15.99
N GLY A 15 -1.68 16.33 15.15
CA GLY A 15 -1.71 16.21 13.71
C GLY A 15 -0.84 15.04 13.28
N GLY A 16 -1.31 13.80 13.50
CA GLY A 16 -0.88 12.69 12.70
C GLY A 16 -1.35 12.95 11.27
N SER A 17 -0.43 13.12 10.32
CA SER A 17 -0.76 13.10 8.91
C SER A 17 -1.29 11.71 8.58
N SER A 18 -2.61 11.50 8.77
CA SER A 18 -3.29 10.33 8.25
C SER A 18 -3.21 10.44 6.73
N VAL A 19 -2.42 9.55 6.11
CA VAL A 19 -2.53 9.35 4.68
C VAL A 19 -3.98 8.98 4.42
N ASP A 20 -4.67 9.80 3.62
CA ASP A 20 -6.02 9.47 3.18
C ASP A 20 -5.96 8.18 2.39
N CYS A 21 -6.41 7.10 3.03
CA CYS A 21 -6.43 5.78 2.42
C CYS A 21 -7.74 5.63 1.65
N PRO A 22 -7.70 5.52 0.31
CA PRO A 22 -8.91 5.43 -0.48
C PRO A 22 -9.71 4.16 -0.16
N ASN A 23 -11.02 4.27 -0.17
CA ASN A 23 -11.93 3.12 -0.14
C ASN A 23 -12.26 2.73 -1.59
N ASP A 24 -11.28 2.19 -2.28
CA ASP A 24 -11.27 1.98 -3.73
C ASP A 24 -11.15 0.51 -4.15
N LEU A 25 -11.56 -0.41 -3.27
CA LEU A 25 -11.51 -1.83 -3.60
C LEU A 25 -12.38 -2.11 -4.84
N PRO A 26 -11.81 -2.67 -5.92
CA PRO A 26 -12.59 -2.98 -7.11
C PRO A 26 -13.78 -3.88 -6.80
N GLN A 27 -14.97 -3.51 -7.31
CA GLN A 27 -16.21 -4.27 -7.11
C GLN A 27 -16.39 -5.39 -8.14
N SER A 28 -15.58 -5.38 -9.19
CA SER A 28 -15.55 -6.38 -10.26
C SER A 28 -14.16 -6.52 -10.83
N CYS A 29 -13.89 -7.66 -11.44
CA CYS A 29 -12.60 -7.88 -12.08
C CYS A 29 -12.49 -7.05 -13.34
N PRO A 30 -11.36 -6.35 -13.56
CA PRO A 30 -11.11 -5.66 -14.82
C PRO A 30 -11.02 -6.67 -15.97
N SER A 31 -11.37 -6.23 -17.17
CA SER A 31 -11.25 -7.04 -18.38
C SER A 31 -10.42 -6.27 -19.40
N PRO A 32 -9.22 -6.77 -19.77
CA PRO A 32 -8.58 -7.99 -19.26
C PRO A 32 -8.10 -7.85 -17.80
N ILE A 33 -7.91 -8.99 -17.12
CA ILE A 33 -7.24 -9.02 -15.81
C ILE A 33 -5.79 -8.58 -16.01
N PRO A 34 -5.24 -7.71 -15.14
CA PRO A 34 -3.85 -7.27 -15.26
C PRO A 34 -2.87 -8.43 -15.36
N SER A 35 -1.84 -8.27 -16.18
CA SER A 35 -0.75 -9.23 -16.32
C SER A 35 0.22 -9.09 -15.15
N TYR A 36 0.60 -10.20 -14.53
CA TYR A 36 1.67 -10.17 -13.54
C TYR A 36 2.96 -9.60 -14.14
N LYS A 37 3.37 -10.14 -15.28
CA LYS A 37 4.65 -9.81 -15.90
C LYS A 37 4.76 -8.35 -16.34
N THR A 38 3.72 -7.84 -16.98
CA THR A 38 3.78 -6.51 -17.62
C THR A 38 3.18 -5.39 -16.78
N ASP A 39 2.21 -5.71 -15.90
CA ASP A 39 1.47 -4.70 -15.16
C ASP A 39 1.80 -4.70 -13.67
N VAL A 40 1.91 -5.86 -13.05
CA VAL A 40 2.05 -6.00 -11.59
C VAL A 40 3.52 -6.02 -11.14
N ALA A 41 4.36 -6.80 -11.79
CA ALA A 41 5.78 -6.90 -11.42
C ALA A 41 6.51 -5.55 -11.41
N PRO A 42 6.28 -4.64 -12.38
CA PRO A 42 6.84 -3.30 -12.32
C PRO A 42 6.41 -2.48 -11.11
N ILE A 43 5.16 -2.63 -10.66
CA ILE A 43 4.63 -1.96 -9.45
C ILE A 43 5.34 -2.49 -8.21
N ILE A 44 5.48 -3.81 -8.10
CA ILE A 44 6.18 -4.46 -6.99
C ILE A 44 7.64 -4.02 -6.97
N GLN A 45 8.29 -3.95 -8.12
CA GLN A 45 9.67 -3.49 -8.24
C GLN A 45 9.82 -2.04 -7.75
N ALA A 46 8.91 -1.17 -8.13
CA ALA A 46 8.98 0.25 -7.79
C ALA A 46 8.67 0.53 -6.30
N HIS A 47 7.78 -0.26 -5.68
CA HIS A 47 7.21 0.08 -4.37
C HIS A 47 7.46 -0.95 -3.26
N CYS A 48 7.93 -2.13 -3.57
CA CYS A 48 8.04 -3.22 -2.59
C CYS A 48 9.46 -3.75 -2.41
N LEU A 49 10.23 -3.90 -3.48
CA LEU A 49 11.50 -4.62 -3.46
C LEU A 49 12.63 -3.90 -2.72
N LYS A 50 12.52 -2.60 -2.47
CA LYS A 50 13.48 -1.90 -1.61
C LYS A 50 13.61 -2.57 -0.24
N CYS A 51 12.50 -3.04 0.32
CA CYS A 51 12.44 -3.71 1.61
C CYS A 51 12.25 -5.22 1.50
N HIS A 52 11.46 -5.68 0.52
CA HIS A 52 11.04 -7.07 0.36
C HIS A 52 11.85 -7.83 -0.70
N ALA A 53 13.17 -7.71 -0.63
CA ALA A 53 14.11 -8.42 -1.47
C ALA A 53 15.37 -8.77 -0.67
N PRO A 54 16.24 -9.66 -1.16
CA PRO A 54 17.51 -9.94 -0.51
C PRO A 54 18.30 -8.65 -0.24
N GLY A 55 18.75 -8.47 1.00
CA GLY A 55 19.42 -7.24 1.46
C GLY A 55 18.50 -6.13 1.95
N GLY A 56 17.18 -6.23 1.78
CA GLY A 56 16.21 -5.29 2.31
C GLY A 56 15.86 -5.55 3.78
N GLN A 57 15.17 -4.60 4.42
CA GLN A 57 14.79 -4.68 5.84
C GLN A 57 13.82 -5.83 6.13
N GLU A 58 13.01 -6.23 5.14
CA GLU A 58 12.02 -7.28 5.24
C GLU A 58 12.35 -8.43 4.26
N ALA A 59 13.61 -8.80 4.17
CA ALA A 59 14.10 -9.83 3.24
C ALA A 59 13.49 -11.22 3.49
N SER A 60 13.00 -11.49 4.70
CA SER A 60 12.28 -12.73 5.01
C SER A 60 10.94 -12.85 4.28
N LYS A 61 10.36 -11.72 3.87
CA LYS A 61 9.20 -11.64 2.99
C LYS A 61 9.68 -11.13 1.62
N ASP A 62 10.24 -12.04 0.86
CA ASP A 62 10.82 -11.75 -0.45
C ASP A 62 9.72 -11.75 -1.52
N PHE A 63 9.58 -10.66 -2.26
CA PHE A 63 8.59 -10.49 -3.32
C PHE A 63 9.23 -10.43 -4.72
N THR A 64 10.42 -10.97 -4.87
CA THR A 64 11.13 -10.96 -6.16
C THR A 64 10.59 -11.95 -7.19
N THR A 65 9.75 -12.91 -6.79
CA THR A 65 9.18 -13.92 -7.69
C THR A 65 7.65 -13.93 -7.61
N TYR A 66 7.02 -14.33 -8.71
CA TYR A 66 5.58 -14.58 -8.74
C TYR A 66 5.13 -15.56 -7.64
N ALA A 67 5.84 -16.66 -7.49
CA ALA A 67 5.49 -17.69 -6.50
C ALA A 67 5.42 -17.11 -5.07
N ASN A 68 6.39 -16.30 -4.70
CA ASN A 68 6.43 -15.64 -3.39
C ASN A 68 5.30 -14.64 -3.21
N VAL A 69 5.05 -13.81 -4.22
CA VAL A 69 3.95 -12.83 -4.20
C VAL A 69 2.60 -13.54 -4.10
N SER A 70 2.38 -14.55 -4.93
CA SER A 70 1.14 -15.33 -4.94
C SER A 70 0.88 -16.04 -3.60
N ALA A 71 1.93 -16.58 -2.98
CA ALA A 71 1.83 -17.21 -1.66
C ALA A 71 1.43 -16.21 -0.57
N GLN A 72 1.76 -14.94 -0.73
CA GLN A 72 1.50 -13.85 0.24
C GLN A 72 0.35 -12.93 -0.20
N LYS A 73 -0.43 -13.30 -1.20
CA LYS A 73 -1.46 -12.41 -1.78
C LYS A 73 -2.50 -11.90 -0.78
N GLY A 74 -2.92 -12.72 0.17
CA GLY A 74 -3.87 -12.31 1.21
C GLY A 74 -3.31 -11.23 2.14
N PRO A 75 -2.19 -11.45 2.81
CA PRO A 75 -1.50 -10.42 3.59
C PRO A 75 -1.13 -9.17 2.78
N ILE A 76 -0.66 -9.33 1.54
CA ILE A 76 -0.35 -8.21 0.65
C ILE A 76 -1.60 -7.37 0.40
N LEU A 77 -2.72 -8.00 0.05
CA LEU A 77 -3.99 -7.30 -0.16
C LEU A 77 -4.38 -6.48 1.06
N THR A 78 -4.34 -7.06 2.24
CA THR A 78 -4.70 -6.39 3.49
C THR A 78 -3.81 -5.19 3.76
N GLN A 79 -2.50 -5.35 3.65
CA GLN A 79 -1.53 -4.27 3.93
C GLN A 79 -1.57 -3.17 2.87
N PHE A 80 -1.73 -3.54 1.62
CA PHE A 80 -1.76 -2.59 0.51
C PHE A 80 -3.07 -1.80 0.48
N TYR A 81 -4.21 -2.46 0.59
CA TYR A 81 -5.51 -1.80 0.62
C TYR A 81 -5.66 -0.85 1.81
N SER A 82 -5.20 -1.26 3.00
CA SER A 82 -5.23 -0.42 4.22
C SER A 82 -4.18 0.70 4.22
N CYS A 83 -3.39 0.86 3.17
CA CYS A 83 -2.31 1.84 3.04
C CYS A 83 -1.18 1.70 4.07
N ARG A 84 -1.05 0.56 4.72
CA ARG A 84 0.08 0.27 5.61
C ARG A 84 1.35 -0.03 4.84
N MET A 85 1.21 -0.54 3.60
CA MET A 85 2.29 -0.78 2.66
C MET A 85 2.01 -0.07 1.33
N PRO A 86 2.98 0.63 0.77
CA PRO A 86 4.31 0.97 1.33
C PRO A 86 4.19 1.75 2.65
N PRO A 87 5.18 1.65 3.55
CA PRO A 87 5.13 2.35 4.83
C PRO A 87 5.21 3.87 4.63
N GLU A 88 4.82 4.63 5.66
CA GLU A 88 4.91 6.08 5.66
C GLU A 88 6.35 6.54 5.35
N GLY A 89 6.48 7.57 4.52
CA GLY A 89 7.76 8.10 4.07
C GLY A 89 8.30 7.47 2.78
N GLU A 90 7.73 6.37 2.32
CA GLU A 90 8.07 5.77 1.02
C GLU A 90 7.14 6.28 -0.10
N PRO A 91 7.61 6.31 -1.37
CA PRO A 91 6.80 6.75 -2.49
C PRO A 91 5.51 5.94 -2.62
N ARG A 92 4.39 6.63 -2.70
CA ARG A 92 3.08 5.99 -2.88
C ARG A 92 2.85 5.55 -4.31
N PRO A 93 2.21 4.39 -4.52
CA PRO A 93 1.71 4.04 -5.84
C PRO A 93 0.77 5.12 -6.37
N THR A 94 0.81 5.35 -7.67
CA THR A 94 -0.19 6.18 -8.35
C THR A 94 -1.57 5.52 -8.27
N GLU A 95 -2.63 6.29 -8.49
CA GLU A 95 -3.98 5.73 -8.52
C GLU A 95 -4.12 4.58 -9.55
N PRO A 96 -3.65 4.72 -10.80
CA PRO A 96 -3.68 3.61 -11.76
C PRO A 96 -2.89 2.38 -11.30
N GLU A 97 -1.70 2.55 -10.73
CA GLU A 97 -0.90 1.44 -10.17
C GLU A 97 -1.65 0.74 -9.05
N ARG A 98 -2.25 1.51 -8.15
CA ARG A 98 -3.02 0.98 -7.02
C ARG A 98 -4.21 0.15 -7.49
N LEU A 99 -5.02 0.68 -8.40
CA LEU A 99 -6.18 -0.03 -8.95
C LEU A 99 -5.78 -1.27 -9.73
N THR A 100 -4.70 -1.20 -10.48
CA THR A 100 -4.14 -2.36 -11.21
C THR A 100 -3.74 -3.48 -10.26
N PHE A 101 -3.00 -3.15 -9.20
CA PHE A 101 -2.53 -4.16 -8.26
C PHE A 101 -3.68 -4.75 -7.43
N LEU A 102 -4.59 -3.92 -6.93
CA LEU A 102 -5.78 -4.40 -6.21
C LEU A 102 -6.64 -5.31 -7.10
N GLY A 103 -6.86 -4.93 -8.35
CA GLY A 103 -7.61 -5.75 -9.32
C GLY A 103 -6.95 -7.10 -9.55
N TRP A 104 -5.64 -7.15 -9.71
CA TRP A 104 -4.92 -8.41 -9.85
C TRP A 104 -5.01 -9.28 -8.58
N LEU A 105 -4.83 -8.69 -7.40
CA LEU A 105 -4.90 -9.41 -6.12
C LEU A 105 -6.28 -10.03 -5.89
N LEU A 106 -7.36 -9.34 -6.26
CA LEU A 106 -8.73 -9.80 -6.10
C LEU A 106 -9.19 -10.79 -7.15
N CYS A 107 -8.60 -10.74 -8.36
CA CYS A 107 -9.09 -11.47 -9.52
C CYS A 107 -8.24 -12.70 -9.84
N GLY A 108 -7.87 -13.45 -8.81
CA GLY A 108 -7.20 -14.75 -8.93
C GLY A 108 -5.68 -14.69 -9.02
N SER A 109 -5.08 -13.51 -9.05
CA SER A 109 -3.62 -13.33 -9.10
C SER A 109 -2.96 -14.21 -10.16
N PRO A 110 -3.34 -14.13 -11.43
CA PRO A 110 -2.82 -15.03 -12.44
C PRO A 110 -1.34 -14.78 -12.73
N ASN A 111 -0.64 -15.88 -13.09
CA ASN A 111 0.74 -15.83 -13.58
C ASN A 111 0.75 -15.68 -15.10
N ASN A 112 0.59 -14.47 -15.59
CA ASN A 112 0.45 -14.20 -17.02
C ASN A 112 1.35 -13.05 -17.51
#